data_54df3d69b2ae1ba2c400b42fc06f6982
#
_entry.id   54df3d69b2ae1ba2c400b42fc06f6982
#
_cell.length_a   1.000
_cell.length_b   1.000
_cell.length_c   1.000
_cell.angle_alpha   90.00
_cell.angle_beta   90.00
_cell.angle_gamma   90.00
#
_symmetry.space_group_name_H-M   'P 1'
#
loop_
_entity.id
_entity.type
_entity.pdbx_description
1 polymer ?
#
loop_
_entity_poly.entity_id
_entity_poly.type
_entity_poly.pdbx_seq_one_letter_code
_entity_poly.pdbx_strand_id
1 'polypeptide(L)'
;MISQIAKMLSLAVMIAGMSAAIPAHGAPLPPSGSTAYSGYFACHQLDAIDMGESGSQTVAECVGITKNASDPKLFDNMSARCLEDGEARVGSYKFNGWCAQTDSDGDKLFTSYTGPESGPVAYIGGTGKYQNISLEGTWAVHDAPPLPTGQFAFVMEYKIQWQAK
;
A
#
# COMPACT_ATOMS: atom_id res chain seq x y z
N MET A 1 -70.76 7.61 -43.92
CA MET A 1 -70.07 8.74 -43.28
C MET A 1 -69.50 8.27 -41.98
N ILE A 2 -68.29 7.79 -41.98
CA ILE A 2 -67.58 7.43 -40.73
C ILE A 2 -66.13 7.88 -40.89
N SER A 3 -65.77 8.92 -40.09
CA SER A 3 -64.45 9.49 -40.04
C SER A 3 -63.52 8.59 -39.20
N GLN A 4 -62.44 8.11 -39.78
CA GLN A 4 -61.39 7.43 -39.06
C GLN A 4 -60.30 8.43 -38.67
N ILE A 5 -60.17 8.67 -37.36
CA ILE A 5 -59.10 9.48 -36.75
C ILE A 5 -57.91 8.55 -36.55
N ALA A 6 -56.89 8.77 -37.36
CA ALA A 6 -55.59 8.10 -37.17
C ALA A 6 -54.88 8.67 -35.93
N LYS A 7 -54.68 7.85 -34.90
CA LYS A 7 -53.83 8.14 -33.77
C LYS A 7 -52.39 7.85 -34.15
N MET A 8 -51.58 8.87 -34.36
CA MET A 8 -50.13 8.75 -34.43
C MET A 8 -49.58 8.58 -33.01
N LEU A 9 -49.05 7.41 -32.75
CA LEU A 9 -48.32 7.11 -31.53
C LEU A 9 -46.86 7.53 -31.74
N SER A 10 -46.46 8.66 -31.16
CA SER A 10 -45.06 9.08 -31.14
C SER A 10 -44.28 8.23 -30.09
N LEU A 11 -43.43 7.35 -30.58
CA LEU A 11 -42.51 6.57 -29.77
C LEU A 11 -41.27 7.42 -29.44
N ALA A 12 -41.26 8.04 -28.28
CA ALA A 12 -40.06 8.74 -27.77
C ALA A 12 -39.05 7.69 -27.28
N VAL A 13 -38.00 7.48 -28.06
CA VAL A 13 -36.87 6.67 -27.67
C VAL A 13 -36.02 7.48 -26.67
N MET A 14 -36.12 7.19 -25.37
CA MET A 14 -35.20 7.70 -24.36
C MET A 14 -33.89 6.95 -24.51
N ILE A 15 -32.90 7.58 -25.13
CA ILE A 15 -31.52 7.13 -25.07
C ILE A 15 -30.99 7.52 -23.69
N ALA A 16 -31.02 6.57 -22.74
CA ALA A 16 -30.34 6.70 -21.48
C ALA A 16 -28.84 6.68 -21.77
N GLY A 17 -28.22 7.85 -21.80
CA GLY A 17 -26.77 8.00 -21.87
C GLY A 17 -26.13 7.38 -20.62
N MET A 18 -25.60 6.17 -20.73
CA MET A 18 -24.65 5.63 -19.75
C MET A 18 -23.38 6.48 -19.83
N SER A 19 -23.30 7.51 -19.00
CA SER A 19 -22.04 8.17 -18.72
C SER A 19 -21.17 7.16 -17.97
N ALA A 20 -20.28 6.48 -18.69
CA ALA A 20 -19.21 5.73 -18.05
C ALA A 20 -18.40 6.73 -17.23
N ALA A 21 -18.48 6.64 -15.91
CA ALA A 21 -17.61 7.38 -15.01
C ALA A 21 -16.17 6.96 -15.33
N ILE A 22 -15.44 7.82 -16.01
CA ILE A 22 -14.01 7.65 -16.20
C ILE A 22 -13.44 7.76 -14.78
N PRO A 23 -12.75 6.73 -14.26
CA PRO A 23 -12.10 6.84 -12.97
C PRO A 23 -11.16 8.05 -13.03
N ALA A 24 -11.32 8.99 -12.10
CA ALA A 24 -10.42 10.11 -11.96
C ALA A 24 -9.06 9.54 -11.59
N HIS A 25 -8.17 9.42 -12.56
CA HIS A 25 -6.79 9.08 -12.28
C HIS A 25 -6.17 10.27 -11.55
N GLY A 26 -5.60 10.01 -10.37
CA GLY A 26 -4.87 11.03 -9.64
C GLY A 26 -3.74 11.64 -10.47
N ALA A 27 -3.23 12.76 -10.02
CA ALA A 27 -2.10 13.41 -10.70
C ALA A 27 -0.93 12.43 -10.83
N PRO A 28 -0.29 12.35 -12.01
CA PRO A 28 0.84 11.45 -12.21
C PRO A 28 1.99 11.81 -11.25
N LEU A 29 2.79 10.83 -10.87
CA LEU A 29 4.03 11.09 -10.15
C LEU A 29 4.98 11.93 -11.02
N PRO A 30 5.78 12.83 -10.41
CA PRO A 30 6.91 13.43 -11.12
C PRO A 30 7.80 12.35 -11.76
N PRO A 31 8.44 12.63 -12.91
CA PRO A 31 9.27 11.64 -13.61
C PRO A 31 10.38 11.02 -12.75
N SER A 32 10.87 11.77 -11.79
CA SER A 32 11.85 11.30 -10.79
C SER A 32 11.77 12.13 -9.53
N GLY A 33 12.24 11.57 -8.43
CA GLY A 33 12.32 12.30 -7.18
C GLY A 33 12.83 11.46 -6.04
N SER A 34 12.92 12.09 -4.88
CA SER A 34 13.21 11.43 -3.61
C SER A 34 12.37 12.05 -2.50
N THR A 35 12.03 11.27 -1.51
CA THR A 35 11.31 11.75 -0.32
C THR A 35 11.59 10.87 0.88
N ALA A 36 11.28 11.38 2.07
CA ALA A 36 11.21 10.62 3.29
C ALA A 36 9.78 10.70 3.84
N TYR A 37 9.30 9.58 4.36
CA TYR A 37 7.99 9.51 4.99
C TYR A 37 7.98 8.46 6.10
N SER A 38 7.01 8.54 6.99
CA SER A 38 6.83 7.57 8.07
C SER A 38 5.65 6.66 7.80
N GLY A 39 5.78 5.39 8.17
CA GLY A 39 4.68 4.42 8.23
C GLY A 39 4.39 4.06 9.68
N TYR A 40 3.14 4.10 10.06
CA TYR A 40 2.65 3.73 11.40
C TYR A 40 1.90 2.42 11.26
N PHE A 41 2.40 1.38 11.93
CA PHE A 41 1.88 0.02 11.78
C PHE A 41 1.42 -0.54 13.12
N ALA A 42 0.29 -1.24 13.08
CA ALA A 42 -0.17 -2.14 14.12
C ALA A 42 -0.22 -3.55 13.55
N CYS A 43 0.40 -4.47 14.24
CA CYS A 43 0.60 -5.84 13.78
C CYS A 43 0.05 -6.85 14.77
N HIS A 44 -0.34 -7.98 14.27
CA HIS A 44 -0.64 -9.15 15.08
C HIS A 44 0.04 -10.38 14.48
N GLN A 45 0.55 -11.21 15.36
CA GLN A 45 1.14 -12.48 14.99
C GLN A 45 0.03 -13.44 14.56
N LEU A 46 0.15 -13.98 13.36
CA LEU A 46 -0.78 -14.97 12.81
C LEU A 46 -0.42 -16.38 13.26
N ASP A 47 0.88 -16.69 13.25
CA ASP A 47 1.39 -18.00 13.60
C ASP A 47 2.85 -17.92 14.06
N ALA A 48 3.32 -18.95 14.74
CA ALA A 48 4.71 -19.10 15.16
C ALA A 48 5.09 -20.57 15.28
N ILE A 49 6.34 -20.85 14.92
CA ILE A 49 6.97 -22.16 15.16
C ILE A 49 8.11 -21.93 16.16
N ASP A 50 7.99 -22.54 17.32
CA ASP A 50 9.09 -22.63 18.29
C ASP A 50 10.03 -23.75 17.88
N MET A 51 11.30 -23.43 17.66
CA MET A 51 12.36 -24.37 17.31
C MET A 51 13.33 -24.64 18.47
N GLY A 52 12.89 -24.37 19.70
CA GLY A 52 13.67 -24.53 20.91
C GLY A 52 14.94 -23.66 20.90
N GLU A 53 16.08 -24.26 21.22
CA GLU A 53 17.36 -23.56 21.23
C GLU A 53 17.79 -23.00 19.85
N SER A 54 17.17 -23.47 18.77
CA SER A 54 17.43 -22.96 17.42
C SER A 54 16.73 -21.65 17.12
N GLY A 55 15.79 -21.20 17.99
CA GLY A 55 15.06 -19.95 17.83
C GLY A 55 13.59 -20.11 17.51
N SER A 56 13.02 -19.18 16.74
CA SER A 56 11.63 -19.24 16.30
C SER A 56 11.43 -18.64 14.91
N GLN A 57 10.35 -19.08 14.26
CA GLN A 57 9.85 -18.50 13.02
C GLN A 57 8.44 -17.97 13.28
N THR A 58 8.14 -16.76 12.82
CA THR A 58 6.85 -16.11 13.02
C THR A 58 6.29 -15.61 11.70
N VAL A 59 4.97 -15.54 11.61
CA VAL A 59 4.26 -14.84 10.53
C VAL A 59 3.32 -13.82 11.17
N ALA A 60 3.30 -12.61 10.63
CA ALA A 60 2.46 -11.53 11.13
C ALA A 60 1.75 -10.79 9.99
N GLU A 61 0.62 -10.19 10.32
CA GLU A 61 -0.06 -9.21 9.48
C GLU A 61 0.05 -7.84 10.14
N CYS A 62 0.43 -6.85 9.35
CA CYS A 62 0.50 -5.46 9.77
C CYS A 62 -0.45 -4.61 8.94
N VAL A 63 -1.19 -3.74 9.60
CA VAL A 63 -2.00 -2.71 8.95
C VAL A 63 -1.52 -1.34 9.40
N GLY A 64 -1.57 -0.37 8.50
CA GLY A 64 -0.99 0.92 8.84
C GLY A 64 -1.40 2.04 7.89
N ILE A 65 -0.80 3.19 8.14
CA ILE A 65 -0.96 4.39 7.33
C ILE A 65 0.40 5.08 7.19
N THR A 66 0.63 5.65 6.02
CA THR A 66 1.82 6.47 5.79
C THR A 66 1.55 7.95 6.06
N LYS A 67 2.58 8.67 6.47
CA LYS A 67 2.57 10.13 6.66
C LYS A 67 3.83 10.75 6.07
N ASN A 68 3.61 11.73 5.21
CA ASN A 68 4.68 12.54 4.65
C ASN A 68 4.44 14.02 5.01
N ALA A 69 5.35 14.59 5.78
CA ALA A 69 5.31 16.00 6.15
C ALA A 69 5.92 16.94 5.10
N SER A 70 6.65 16.36 4.11
CA SER A 70 7.32 17.12 3.06
C SER A 70 6.35 17.57 1.96
N ASP A 71 6.72 18.59 1.24
CA ASP A 71 6.00 19.06 0.05
C ASP A 71 6.80 18.72 -1.23
N PRO A 72 6.19 18.11 -2.27
CA PRO A 72 4.81 17.67 -2.35
C PRO A 72 4.55 16.44 -1.48
N LYS A 73 3.33 16.31 -0.98
CA LYS A 73 2.91 15.21 -0.09
C LYS A 73 2.74 13.86 -0.83
N LEU A 74 3.80 13.41 -1.47
CA LEU A 74 3.83 12.10 -2.11
C LEU A 74 3.91 11.01 -1.05
N PHE A 75 3.23 9.90 -1.29
CA PHE A 75 3.15 8.76 -0.37
C PHE A 75 2.54 9.12 1.00
N ASP A 76 1.77 10.23 1.09
CA ASP A 76 1.03 10.64 2.28
C ASP A 76 -0.34 9.99 2.33
N ASN A 77 -0.81 9.66 3.53
CA ASN A 77 -2.11 9.06 3.78
C ASN A 77 -2.43 7.78 2.98
N MET A 78 -1.42 7.02 2.57
CA MET A 78 -1.66 5.71 1.99
C MET A 78 -2.04 4.73 3.08
N SER A 79 -3.12 3.98 2.89
CA SER A 79 -3.38 2.80 3.72
C SER A 79 -2.39 1.70 3.33
N ALA A 80 -1.88 0.98 4.31
CA ALA A 80 -0.91 -0.09 4.09
C ALA A 80 -1.39 -1.40 4.72
N ARG A 81 -1.18 -2.50 4.02
CA ARG A 81 -1.32 -3.85 4.51
C ARG A 81 -0.06 -4.62 4.15
N CYS A 82 0.58 -5.20 5.15
CA CYS A 82 1.81 -5.96 4.98
C CYS A 82 1.65 -7.37 5.56
N LEU A 83 2.35 -8.31 4.95
CA LEU A 83 2.63 -9.61 5.54
C LEU A 83 4.11 -9.70 5.81
N GLU A 84 4.46 -10.20 6.97
CA GLU A 84 5.84 -10.32 7.45
C GLU A 84 6.13 -11.73 7.89
N ASP A 85 7.32 -12.22 7.58
CA ASP A 85 7.93 -13.37 8.23
C ASP A 85 9.13 -12.91 9.07
N GLY A 86 9.20 -13.39 10.30
CA GLY A 86 10.26 -13.10 11.25
C GLY A 86 11.03 -14.37 11.62
N GLU A 87 12.35 -14.29 11.61
CA GLU A 87 13.25 -15.33 12.06
C GLU A 87 14.07 -14.82 13.23
N ALA A 88 13.86 -15.42 14.41
CA ALA A 88 14.68 -15.17 15.60
C ALA A 88 15.64 -16.34 15.81
N ARG A 89 16.93 -16.05 15.94
CA ARG A 89 17.99 -16.98 16.28
C ARG A 89 18.74 -16.45 17.51
N VAL A 90 19.52 -17.29 18.17
CA VAL A 90 20.37 -16.81 19.26
C VAL A 90 21.30 -15.69 18.76
N GLY A 91 21.13 -14.50 19.31
CA GLY A 91 21.94 -13.32 18.98
C GLY A 91 21.64 -12.65 17.63
N SER A 92 20.59 -13.06 16.93
CA SER A 92 20.16 -12.42 15.69
C SER A 92 18.65 -12.46 15.49
N TYR A 93 18.15 -11.42 14.84
CA TYR A 93 16.75 -11.35 14.39
C TYR A 93 16.75 -10.79 12.97
N LYS A 94 15.85 -11.32 12.15
CA LYS A 94 15.65 -10.83 10.79
C LYS A 94 14.18 -10.97 10.44
N PHE A 95 13.65 -10.02 9.70
CA PHE A 95 12.34 -10.16 9.09
C PHE A 95 12.35 -9.73 7.62
N ASN A 96 11.39 -10.25 6.89
CA ASN A 96 11.07 -9.89 5.54
C ASN A 96 9.61 -9.49 5.48
N GLY A 97 9.28 -8.48 4.70
CA GLY A 97 7.90 -8.03 4.56
C GLY A 97 7.55 -7.68 3.12
N TRP A 98 6.27 -7.80 2.84
CA TRP A 98 5.65 -7.41 1.58
C TRP A 98 4.43 -6.55 1.88
N CYS A 99 4.42 -5.34 1.32
CA CYS A 99 3.36 -4.37 1.56
C CYS A 99 2.61 -4.04 0.28
N ALA A 100 1.29 -3.94 0.41
CA ALA A 100 0.44 -3.23 -0.52
C ALA A 100 0.03 -1.90 0.14
N GLN A 101 0.43 -0.80 -0.45
CA GLN A 101 0.05 0.55 -0.02
C GLN A 101 -0.92 1.10 -1.04
N THR A 102 -2.05 1.67 -0.58
CA THR A 102 -3.11 2.21 -1.45
C THR A 102 -3.33 3.67 -1.09
N ASP A 103 -3.27 4.54 -2.07
CA ASP A 103 -3.52 5.96 -1.88
C ASP A 103 -5.00 6.35 -2.02
N SER A 104 -5.31 7.65 -1.89
CA SER A 104 -6.65 8.18 -1.98
C SER A 104 -7.32 8.01 -3.34
N ASP A 105 -6.54 7.83 -4.41
CA ASP A 105 -7.05 7.61 -5.77
C ASP A 105 -7.33 6.11 -6.04
N GLY A 106 -6.94 5.23 -5.11
CA GLY A 106 -7.03 3.79 -5.23
C GLY A 106 -5.84 3.16 -5.94
N ASP A 107 -4.84 3.94 -6.32
CA ASP A 107 -3.60 3.44 -6.92
C ASP A 107 -2.75 2.74 -5.87
N LYS A 108 -2.11 1.64 -6.27
CA LYS A 108 -1.38 0.77 -5.36
C LYS A 108 0.12 0.75 -5.66
N LEU A 109 0.90 0.79 -4.59
CA LEU A 109 2.33 0.57 -4.59
C LEU A 109 2.62 -0.74 -3.86
N PHE A 110 3.37 -1.64 -4.50
CA PHE A 110 3.81 -2.90 -3.90
C PHE A 110 5.31 -2.84 -3.64
N THR A 111 5.69 -3.09 -2.40
CA THR A 111 7.08 -3.05 -1.95
C THR A 111 7.43 -4.30 -1.15
N SER A 112 8.71 -4.63 -1.13
CA SER A 112 9.29 -5.59 -0.19
C SER A 112 10.42 -4.95 0.59
N TYR A 113 10.67 -5.47 1.78
CA TYR A 113 11.74 -5.04 2.65
C TYR A 113 12.33 -6.21 3.43
N THR A 114 13.56 -6.10 3.85
CA THR A 114 14.26 -7.12 4.63
C THR A 114 15.31 -6.48 5.54
N GLY A 115 15.55 -7.07 6.69
CA GLY A 115 16.57 -6.66 7.65
C GLY A 115 16.16 -6.94 9.09
N PRO A 116 17.05 -6.64 10.07
CA PRO A 116 16.70 -6.75 11.49
C PRO A 116 15.82 -5.57 11.97
N GLU A 117 16.33 -4.35 11.92
CA GLU A 117 15.62 -3.11 12.33
C GLU A 117 15.73 -2.03 11.27
N SER A 118 16.49 -2.28 10.23
CA SER A 118 16.65 -1.43 9.04
C SER A 118 17.15 -2.24 7.86
N GLY A 119 16.98 -1.72 6.67
CA GLY A 119 17.44 -2.40 5.47
C GLY A 119 16.95 -1.74 4.18
N PRO A 120 17.11 -2.43 3.06
CA PRO A 120 16.60 -1.98 1.79
C PRO A 120 15.07 -2.14 1.70
N VAL A 121 14.45 -1.20 0.98
CA VAL A 121 13.10 -1.34 0.44
C VAL A 121 13.19 -1.38 -1.07
N ALA A 122 12.45 -2.29 -1.68
CA ALA A 122 12.43 -2.49 -3.12
C ALA A 122 11.00 -2.42 -3.67
N TYR A 123 10.87 -1.87 -4.87
CA TYR A 123 9.64 -1.91 -5.66
C TYR A 123 9.46 -3.28 -6.29
N ILE A 124 8.27 -3.86 -6.14
CA ILE A 124 7.90 -5.14 -6.74
C ILE A 124 6.71 -5.03 -7.70
N GLY A 125 6.05 -3.87 -7.76
CA GLY A 125 4.94 -3.62 -8.66
C GLY A 125 4.08 -2.44 -8.21
N GLY A 126 3.05 -2.13 -9.02
CA GLY A 126 2.08 -1.09 -8.69
C GLY A 126 0.97 -1.00 -9.71
N THR A 127 -0.02 -0.17 -9.42
CA THR A 127 -1.11 0.18 -10.33
C THR A 127 -1.16 1.70 -10.54
N GLY A 128 -1.89 2.13 -11.57
CA GLY A 128 -2.07 3.55 -11.87
C GLY A 128 -0.75 4.30 -11.95
N LYS A 129 -0.60 5.39 -11.19
CA LYS A 129 0.62 6.22 -11.20
C LYS A 129 1.89 5.51 -10.71
N TYR A 130 1.76 4.36 -10.04
CA TYR A 130 2.90 3.56 -9.57
C TYR A 130 3.26 2.41 -10.51
N GLN A 131 2.58 2.23 -11.65
CA GLN A 131 2.74 1.05 -12.50
C GLN A 131 4.11 0.97 -13.19
N ASN A 132 4.62 2.08 -13.69
CA ASN A 132 5.83 2.13 -14.54
C ASN A 132 6.93 2.98 -13.90
N ILE A 133 7.25 2.67 -12.64
CA ILE A 133 8.35 3.32 -11.93
C ILE A 133 9.42 2.28 -11.55
N SER A 134 10.62 2.74 -11.32
CA SER A 134 11.57 2.08 -10.42
C SER A 134 11.54 2.82 -9.10
N LEU A 135 11.61 2.11 -8.00
CA LEU A 135 11.70 2.68 -6.67
C LEU A 135 12.67 1.83 -5.85
N GLU A 136 13.57 2.50 -5.17
CA GLU A 136 14.49 1.89 -4.23
C GLU A 136 14.68 2.81 -3.04
N GLY A 137 15.19 2.29 -1.95
CA GLY A 137 15.48 3.09 -0.76
C GLY A 137 15.81 2.25 0.45
N THR A 138 15.65 2.86 1.59
CA THR A 138 15.88 2.24 2.89
C THR A 138 14.68 2.46 3.81
N TRP A 139 14.54 1.57 4.76
CA TRP A 139 13.62 1.69 5.88
C TRP A 139 14.40 1.49 7.19
N ALA A 140 13.89 2.05 8.28
CA ALA A 140 14.38 1.82 9.62
C ALA A 140 13.21 1.90 10.61
N VAL A 141 13.23 1.03 11.64
CA VAL A 141 12.33 1.17 12.78
C VAL A 141 12.78 2.38 13.59
N HIS A 142 11.85 3.29 13.87
CA HIS A 142 12.10 4.48 14.65
C HIS A 142 11.56 4.38 16.06
N ASP A 143 10.42 3.74 16.24
CA ASP A 143 9.75 3.56 17.52
C ASP A 143 8.98 2.24 17.52
N ALA A 144 8.98 1.55 18.64
CA ALA A 144 8.28 0.27 18.83
C ALA A 144 7.68 0.23 20.24
N PRO A 145 6.51 0.86 20.47
CA PRO A 145 5.89 0.88 21.79
C PRO A 145 5.47 -0.53 22.21
N PRO A 146 5.56 -0.87 23.51
CA PRO A 146 5.14 -2.16 24.01
C PRO A 146 3.61 -2.31 23.90
N LEU A 147 3.16 -3.48 23.46
CA LEU A 147 1.76 -3.86 23.36
C LEU A 147 1.49 -5.18 24.08
N PRO A 148 0.21 -5.57 24.27
CA PRO A 148 -0.15 -6.89 24.79
C PRO A 148 0.46 -8.04 23.97
N THR A 149 0.61 -9.20 24.59
CA THR A 149 1.16 -10.40 23.96
C THR A 149 0.47 -10.73 22.63
N GLY A 150 1.28 -11.03 21.62
CA GLY A 150 0.80 -11.34 20.25
C GLY A 150 0.46 -10.12 19.41
N GLN A 151 0.63 -8.93 19.96
CA GLN A 151 0.47 -7.66 19.24
C GLN A 151 1.75 -6.85 19.35
N PHE A 152 2.09 -6.13 18.29
CA PHE A 152 3.18 -5.18 18.28
C PHE A 152 2.86 -4.01 17.36
N ALA A 153 3.46 -2.87 17.62
CA ALA A 153 3.35 -1.70 16.77
C ALA A 153 4.72 -1.08 16.60
N PHE A 154 4.91 -0.45 15.47
CA PHE A 154 6.16 0.27 15.21
C PHE A 154 5.93 1.43 14.25
N VAL A 155 6.84 2.37 14.30
CA VAL A 155 6.97 3.45 13.31
C VAL A 155 8.19 3.14 12.47
N MET A 156 7.99 3.06 11.16
CA MET A 156 9.07 2.97 10.19
C MET A 156 9.32 4.32 9.55
N GLU A 157 10.57 4.68 9.38
CA GLU A 157 10.99 5.75 8.49
C GLU A 157 11.47 5.18 7.17
N TYR A 158 10.96 5.75 6.08
CA TYR A 158 11.34 5.41 4.72
C TYR A 158 12.10 6.58 4.09
N LYS A 159 13.21 6.25 3.41
CA LYS A 159 13.91 7.18 2.51
C LYS A 159 13.97 6.52 1.16
N ILE A 160 13.25 7.07 0.21
CA ILE A 160 13.07 6.46 -1.11
C ILE A 160 13.44 7.42 -2.22
N GLN A 161 13.83 6.85 -3.35
CA GLN A 161 13.97 7.53 -4.62
C GLN A 161 13.24 6.73 -5.70
N TRP A 162 12.68 7.43 -6.68
CA TRP A 162 11.97 6.81 -7.79
C TRP A 162 12.30 7.48 -9.11
N GLN A 163 12.06 6.72 -10.18
CA GLN A 163 12.17 7.18 -11.57
C GLN A 163 11.09 6.51 -12.40
N ALA A 164 10.38 7.27 -13.24
CA ALA A 164 9.50 6.72 -14.26
C ALA A 164 10.34 5.96 -15.32
N LYS A 165 9.79 4.85 -15.81
CA LYS A 165 10.40 4.02 -16.86
C LYS A 165 9.85 4.37 -18.23
#